data_781e3a67db0da75fd2e7db1f28ccf107
#
_entry.id   781e3a67db0da75fd2e7db1f28ccf107
#
_cell.length_a   1.000
_cell.length_b   1.000
_cell.length_c   1.000
_cell.angle_alpha   90.00
_cell.angle_beta   90.00
_cell.angle_gamma   90.00
#
_symmetry.space_group_name_H-M   'P 1'
#
loop_
_entity.id
_entity.type
_entity.pdbx_description
1 polymer ?
#
loop_
_entity_poly.entity_id
_entity_poly.type
_entity_poly.pdbx_seq_one_letter_code
_entity_poly.pdbx_strand_id
1 'polypeptide(L)'
;MAGAFSFASFSRTAGRNGGWGIGELKGDITLDQAHRLRELIPSSINDGVDPGNYPSKEVVAQLTRRFAWLPNGDAGPGFSFYASAQAGKDSTNRPGNVFTFVQVCDDDSMGVYQPTEFLYSEEIPIPFGKNQVDRAEIPERLMLPGPITPEVLDHFLDGWSGRSPLPLYFQAVTPADRRRLAQAIAAATAIKQVVLACPLAESALWVAAVARSTAYSRDFSFSTFETADRIEYILRAGCKLSIVDVAHAHHVAPKVAAMDALFIRSDDPDWAELESYESNENSDLLSMEIPSLDAGPMGGAAADPAAGGGLLPGAALSTG
;
A
#
# COMPACT_ATOMS: atom_id res chain seq x y z
N MET A 1 1.84 -12.79 -13.72
CA MET A 1 2.56 -11.74 -14.50
C MET A 1 3.20 -10.82 -13.49
N ALA A 2 4.50 -10.64 -13.55
CA ALA A 2 5.24 -9.77 -12.64
C ALA A 2 6.21 -8.93 -13.46
N GLY A 3 6.35 -7.66 -13.12
CA GLY A 3 7.28 -6.79 -13.80
C GLY A 3 7.25 -5.38 -13.23
N ALA A 4 8.08 -4.52 -13.75
CA ALA A 4 8.19 -3.16 -13.27
C ALA A 4 8.40 -2.17 -14.42
N PHE A 5 8.03 -0.91 -14.18
CA PHE A 5 8.34 0.19 -15.09
C PHE A 5 8.60 1.48 -14.32
N SER A 6 9.29 2.41 -14.99
CA SER A 6 9.42 3.78 -14.50
C SER A 6 8.60 4.76 -15.33
N PHE A 7 8.15 5.85 -14.71
CA PHE A 7 7.45 6.94 -15.35
C PHE A 7 7.96 8.29 -14.83
N ALA A 8 8.30 9.19 -15.73
CA ALA A 8 8.78 10.54 -15.39
C ALA A 8 8.75 11.46 -16.63
N SER A 9 9.13 12.72 -16.45
CA SER A 9 9.51 13.57 -17.59
C SER A 9 10.99 13.38 -17.92
N PHE A 10 11.25 12.74 -19.05
CA PHE A 10 12.58 12.39 -19.53
C PHE A 10 13.11 13.37 -20.59
N SER A 11 14.44 13.41 -20.77
CA SER A 11 15.07 14.14 -21.86
C SER A 11 14.83 13.47 -23.21
N ARG A 12 14.82 14.27 -24.27
CA ARG A 12 14.77 13.76 -25.64
C ARG A 12 16.10 13.09 -26.00
N THR A 13 16.02 11.88 -26.54
CA THR A 13 17.16 11.12 -27.09
C THR A 13 16.82 10.63 -28.50
N ALA A 14 17.78 10.00 -29.19
CA ALA A 14 17.55 9.42 -30.52
C ALA A 14 16.45 8.37 -30.58
N GLY A 15 16.21 7.67 -29.46
CA GLY A 15 15.20 6.59 -29.37
C GLY A 15 13.97 6.93 -28.52
N ARG A 16 13.89 8.15 -27.94
CA ARG A 16 12.78 8.54 -27.04
C ARG A 16 12.41 10.00 -27.24
N ASN A 17 11.12 10.27 -27.45
CA ASN A 17 10.59 11.61 -27.39
C ASN A 17 10.74 12.17 -25.97
N GLY A 18 11.18 13.43 -25.84
CA GLY A 18 11.25 14.09 -24.53
C GLY A 18 9.87 14.38 -23.95
N GLY A 19 9.81 14.53 -22.62
CA GLY A 19 8.59 14.81 -21.87
C GLY A 19 8.12 13.61 -21.04
N TRP A 20 6.87 13.65 -20.57
CA TRP A 20 6.27 12.62 -19.75
C TRP A 20 6.11 11.31 -20.53
N GLY A 21 6.62 10.23 -19.97
CA GLY A 21 6.57 8.93 -20.63
C GLY A 21 7.02 7.79 -19.75
N ILE A 22 6.82 6.59 -20.28
CA ILE A 22 7.33 5.36 -19.69
C ILE A 22 8.82 5.28 -19.99
N GLY A 23 9.63 5.01 -18.97
CA GLY A 23 11.06 4.85 -19.07
C GLY A 23 11.46 3.39 -19.29
N GLU A 24 12.14 2.79 -18.31
CA GLU A 24 12.54 1.39 -18.35
C GLU A 24 11.35 0.48 -18.06
N LEU A 25 11.28 -0.67 -18.77
CA LEU A 25 10.37 -1.80 -18.47
C LEU A 25 11.22 -3.02 -18.14
N LYS A 26 10.82 -3.78 -17.13
CA LYS A 26 11.43 -5.04 -16.71
C LYS A 26 10.40 -6.13 -16.45
N GLY A 27 10.78 -7.38 -16.61
CA GLY A 27 9.89 -8.53 -16.44
C GLY A 27 8.84 -8.64 -17.54
N ASP A 28 7.69 -9.23 -17.20
CA ASP A 28 6.64 -9.61 -18.18
C ASP A 28 5.62 -8.50 -18.46
N ILE A 29 5.85 -7.26 -18.01
CA ILE A 29 4.93 -6.16 -18.27
C ILE A 29 5.02 -5.66 -19.72
N THR A 30 3.87 -5.48 -20.36
CA THR A 30 3.78 -4.89 -21.71
C THR A 30 3.69 -3.35 -21.65
N LEU A 31 4.08 -2.71 -22.75
CA LEU A 31 3.97 -1.26 -22.86
C LEU A 31 2.50 -0.78 -22.77
N ASP A 32 1.55 -1.55 -23.29
CA ASP A 32 0.12 -1.23 -23.20
C ASP A 32 -0.40 -1.26 -21.76
N GLN A 33 0.00 -2.27 -20.99
CA GLN A 33 -0.31 -2.33 -19.56
C GLN A 33 0.30 -1.15 -18.79
N ALA A 34 1.57 -0.83 -19.03
CA ALA A 34 2.22 0.31 -18.42
C ALA A 34 1.51 1.64 -18.78
N HIS A 35 0.99 1.76 -20.01
CA HIS A 35 0.18 2.92 -20.42
C HIS A 35 -1.17 3.03 -19.68
N ARG A 36 -1.82 1.94 -19.32
CA ARG A 36 -3.04 1.96 -18.50
C ARG A 36 -2.74 2.29 -17.05
N LEU A 37 -1.73 1.65 -16.47
CA LEU A 37 -1.34 1.85 -15.07
C LEU A 37 -0.79 3.25 -14.79
N ARG A 38 -0.18 3.94 -15.79
CA ARG A 38 0.33 5.29 -15.61
C ARG A 38 -0.74 6.32 -15.21
N GLU A 39 -2.00 6.07 -15.51
CA GLU A 39 -3.10 6.97 -15.16
C GLU A 39 -3.23 7.16 -13.65
N LEU A 40 -2.83 6.15 -12.86
CA LEU A 40 -2.80 6.19 -11.40
C LEU A 40 -1.60 6.96 -10.82
N ILE A 41 -0.65 7.37 -11.68
CA ILE A 41 0.55 8.10 -11.28
C ILE A 41 0.24 9.59 -11.13
N PRO A 42 0.67 10.24 -10.02
CA PRO A 42 0.50 11.68 -9.87
C PRO A 42 1.42 12.44 -10.83
N SER A 43 0.93 13.52 -11.43
CA SER A 43 1.75 14.45 -12.22
C SER A 43 2.59 15.40 -11.36
N SER A 44 2.27 15.52 -10.07
CA SER A 44 3.00 16.33 -9.10
C SER A 44 2.85 15.76 -7.70
N ILE A 45 3.85 15.95 -6.85
CA ILE A 45 3.79 15.77 -5.40
C ILE A 45 4.00 17.17 -4.83
N ASN A 46 2.89 17.82 -4.49
CA ASN A 46 2.92 19.16 -3.94
C ASN A 46 2.65 19.10 -2.44
N ASP A 47 3.71 18.97 -1.66
CA ASP A 47 3.71 18.97 -0.20
C ASP A 47 4.09 20.33 0.40
N GLY A 48 4.21 21.37 -0.43
CA GLY A 48 4.61 22.71 -0.03
C GLY A 48 6.13 22.86 0.20
N VAL A 49 6.92 21.81 0.00
CA VAL A 49 8.38 21.84 0.18
C VAL A 49 9.05 22.13 -1.16
N ASP A 50 9.80 23.23 -1.24
CA ASP A 50 10.72 23.50 -2.36
C ASP A 50 12.13 23.02 -1.98
N PRO A 51 12.61 21.91 -2.58
CA PRO A 51 13.96 21.39 -2.31
C PRO A 51 15.08 22.26 -2.91
N GLY A 52 14.74 23.28 -3.70
CA GLY A 52 15.69 24.06 -4.45
C GLY A 52 16.25 23.34 -5.68
N ASN A 53 17.24 23.96 -6.33
CA ASN A 53 17.78 23.44 -7.61
C ASN A 53 18.83 22.32 -7.41
N TYR A 54 19.53 22.31 -6.28
CA TYR A 54 20.65 21.41 -5.98
C TYR A 54 20.58 20.95 -4.52
N PRO A 55 19.55 20.20 -4.14
CA PRO A 55 19.43 19.72 -2.76
C PRO A 55 20.52 18.71 -2.43
N SER A 56 20.92 18.65 -1.17
CA SER A 56 21.78 17.57 -0.72
C SER A 56 21.05 16.22 -0.73
N LYS A 57 21.80 15.11 -0.65
CA LYS A 57 21.19 13.77 -0.60
C LYS A 57 20.26 13.61 0.60
N GLU A 58 20.61 14.22 1.73
CA GLU A 58 19.82 14.21 2.96
C GLU A 58 18.50 14.93 2.75
N VAL A 59 18.49 16.08 2.06
CA VAL A 59 17.26 16.80 1.72
C VAL A 59 16.40 15.97 0.78
N VAL A 60 16.97 15.36 -0.26
CA VAL A 60 16.23 14.48 -1.19
C VAL A 60 15.61 13.29 -0.46
N ALA A 61 16.34 12.70 0.51
CA ALA A 61 15.86 11.57 1.29
C ALA A 61 14.65 11.93 2.18
N GLN A 62 14.52 13.21 2.57
CA GLN A 62 13.43 13.72 3.41
C GLN A 62 12.22 14.23 2.63
N LEU A 63 12.31 14.35 1.29
CA LEU A 63 11.16 14.76 0.47
C LEU A 63 10.01 13.77 0.61
N THR A 64 8.80 14.31 0.58
CA THR A 64 7.59 13.49 0.62
C THR A 64 7.59 12.51 -0.53
N ARG A 65 7.33 11.25 -0.20
CA ARG A 65 7.11 10.16 -1.15
C ARG A 65 5.67 9.70 -1.05
N ARG A 66 5.09 9.45 -2.20
CA ARG A 66 3.79 8.79 -2.28
C ARG A 66 4.01 7.32 -2.56
N PHE A 67 3.49 6.47 -1.69
CA PHE A 67 3.37 5.04 -1.93
C PHE A 67 1.90 4.70 -2.11
N ALA A 68 1.60 3.83 -3.08
CA ALA A 68 0.25 3.33 -3.23
C ALA A 68 0.27 1.85 -3.64
N TRP A 69 -0.71 1.12 -3.18
CA TRP A 69 -1.03 -0.24 -3.59
C TRP A 69 -2.45 -0.26 -4.11
N LEU A 70 -2.61 -0.37 -5.41
CA LEU A 70 -3.88 -0.14 -6.09
C LEU A 70 -4.24 -1.31 -7.01
N PRO A 71 -5.53 -1.64 -7.17
CA PRO A 71 -5.96 -2.61 -8.16
C PRO A 71 -5.52 -2.21 -9.57
N ASN A 72 -5.16 -3.19 -10.39
CA ASN A 72 -4.74 -2.95 -11.77
C ASN A 72 -5.90 -2.55 -12.70
N GLY A 73 -7.15 -2.74 -12.27
CA GLY A 73 -8.33 -2.40 -13.07
C GLY A 73 -8.28 -3.01 -14.48
N ASP A 74 -8.47 -2.18 -15.50
CA ASP A 74 -8.46 -2.63 -16.90
C ASP A 74 -7.06 -3.06 -17.42
N ALA A 75 -5.99 -2.81 -16.65
CA ALA A 75 -4.65 -3.25 -17.03
C ALA A 75 -4.40 -4.75 -16.79
N GLY A 76 -5.27 -5.41 -16.03
CA GLY A 76 -5.23 -6.84 -15.76
C GLY A 76 -5.56 -7.19 -14.30
N PRO A 77 -5.50 -8.48 -13.96
CA PRO A 77 -5.72 -8.93 -12.58
C PRO A 77 -4.60 -8.47 -11.65
N GLY A 78 -4.89 -8.49 -10.33
CA GLY A 78 -3.92 -8.18 -9.29
C GLY A 78 -3.80 -6.69 -8.98
N PHE A 79 -2.67 -6.33 -8.44
CA PHE A 79 -2.39 -4.99 -7.90
C PHE A 79 -1.03 -4.48 -8.38
N SER A 80 -0.85 -3.17 -8.28
CA SER A 80 0.44 -2.55 -8.52
C SER A 80 0.87 -1.68 -7.33
N PHE A 81 2.15 -1.78 -7.01
CA PHE A 81 2.82 -0.92 -6.04
C PHE A 81 3.45 0.27 -6.76
N TYR A 82 3.10 1.46 -6.34
CA TYR A 82 3.59 2.73 -6.87
C TYR A 82 4.44 3.43 -5.82
N ALA A 83 5.66 3.81 -6.19
CA ALA A 83 6.50 4.67 -5.36
C ALA A 83 6.88 5.92 -6.17
N SER A 84 6.31 7.05 -5.79
CA SER A 84 6.49 8.34 -6.48
C SER A 84 7.25 9.31 -5.59
N ALA A 85 8.21 10.03 -6.15
CA ALA A 85 8.99 11.05 -5.46
C ALA A 85 9.21 12.27 -6.35
N GLN A 86 9.36 13.44 -5.73
CA GLN A 86 9.80 14.64 -6.45
C GLN A 86 11.16 14.39 -7.11
N ALA A 87 11.29 14.73 -8.37
CA ALA A 87 12.50 14.54 -9.17
C ALA A 87 13.12 15.86 -9.66
N GLY A 88 12.72 16.97 -9.08
CA GLY A 88 13.23 18.31 -9.38
C GLY A 88 12.67 18.90 -10.66
N LYS A 89 13.55 19.44 -11.52
CA LYS A 89 13.17 20.04 -12.81
C LYS A 89 13.22 19.02 -13.94
N ASP A 90 12.27 19.16 -14.87
CA ASP A 90 12.24 18.35 -16.09
C ASP A 90 13.34 18.77 -17.09
N SER A 91 13.40 18.07 -18.23
CA SER A 91 14.35 18.34 -19.31
C SER A 91 14.22 19.73 -19.94
N THR A 92 13.06 20.38 -19.76
CA THR A 92 12.77 21.74 -20.23
C THR A 92 12.95 22.79 -19.13
N ASN A 93 13.52 22.41 -17.99
CA ASN A 93 13.79 23.24 -16.82
C ASN A 93 12.53 23.69 -16.04
N ARG A 94 11.38 23.05 -16.27
CA ARG A 94 10.16 23.29 -15.51
C ARG A 94 10.20 22.51 -14.19
N PRO A 95 9.79 23.12 -13.07
CA PRO A 95 9.70 22.43 -11.79
C PRO A 95 8.56 21.39 -11.78
N GLY A 96 8.59 20.47 -10.82
CA GLY A 96 7.51 19.55 -10.58
C GLY A 96 7.63 18.21 -11.32
N ASN A 97 8.83 17.84 -11.80
CA ASN A 97 9.03 16.48 -12.28
C ASN A 97 8.86 15.49 -11.14
N VAL A 98 8.16 14.40 -11.41
CA VAL A 98 7.98 13.27 -10.49
C VAL A 98 8.56 12.04 -11.15
N PHE A 99 9.38 11.31 -10.41
CA PHE A 99 9.78 9.96 -10.80
C PHE A 99 8.93 8.95 -10.06
N THR A 100 8.33 8.02 -10.80
CA THR A 100 7.55 6.94 -10.23
C THR A 100 8.12 5.60 -10.67
N PHE A 101 8.44 4.75 -9.69
CA PHE A 101 8.65 3.33 -9.87
C PHE A 101 7.33 2.61 -9.68
N VAL A 102 6.99 1.68 -10.56
CA VAL A 102 5.78 0.85 -10.48
C VAL A 102 6.19 -0.61 -10.57
N GLN A 103 5.80 -1.40 -9.59
CA GLN A 103 5.90 -2.86 -9.62
C GLN A 103 4.51 -3.46 -9.79
N VAL A 104 4.32 -4.23 -10.84
CA VAL A 104 3.07 -4.95 -11.12
C VAL A 104 3.15 -6.34 -10.51
N CYS A 105 2.13 -6.70 -9.76
CA CYS A 105 2.04 -7.99 -9.06
C CYS A 105 0.73 -8.68 -9.45
N ASP A 106 0.82 -9.94 -9.82
CA ASP A 106 -0.33 -10.83 -9.81
C ASP A 106 -0.49 -11.49 -8.42
N ASP A 107 -1.58 -12.20 -8.21
CA ASP A 107 -1.92 -12.80 -6.91
C ASP A 107 -0.82 -13.75 -6.38
N ASP A 108 0.01 -14.31 -7.27
CA ASP A 108 1.06 -15.27 -6.92
C ASP A 108 2.44 -14.62 -6.78
N SER A 109 2.63 -13.39 -7.25
CA SER A 109 3.97 -12.79 -7.41
C SER A 109 4.46 -11.99 -6.19
N MET A 110 3.62 -11.68 -5.21
CA MET A 110 4.00 -10.89 -4.02
C MET A 110 4.99 -11.61 -3.09
N GLY A 111 5.05 -12.94 -3.14
CA GLY A 111 5.93 -13.71 -2.27
C GLY A 111 5.49 -13.63 -0.79
N VAL A 112 6.47 -13.51 0.11
CA VAL A 112 6.26 -13.51 1.57
C VAL A 112 5.92 -12.12 2.10
N TYR A 113 6.29 -11.06 1.38
CA TYR A 113 6.17 -9.68 1.85
C TYR A 113 4.81 -9.06 1.55
N GLN A 114 4.35 -8.22 2.49
CA GLN A 114 3.17 -7.38 2.30
C GLN A 114 3.55 -6.04 1.63
N PRO A 115 2.65 -5.39 0.86
CA PRO A 115 2.96 -4.13 0.19
C PRO A 115 3.46 -3.02 1.13
N THR A 116 2.96 -3.00 2.37
CA THR A 116 3.37 -2.02 3.39
C THR A 116 4.79 -2.24 3.91
N GLU A 117 5.35 -3.44 3.76
CA GLU A 117 6.74 -3.73 4.16
C GLU A 117 7.74 -3.11 3.20
N PHE A 118 7.34 -2.74 1.98
CA PHE A 118 8.22 -2.05 1.03
C PHE A 118 8.24 -0.52 1.16
N LEU A 119 7.43 0.05 2.05
CA LEU A 119 7.43 1.50 2.27
C LEU A 119 8.84 1.96 2.69
N TYR A 120 9.38 2.90 1.92
CA TYR A 120 10.76 3.41 2.08
C TYR A 120 11.88 2.38 1.88
N SER A 121 11.64 1.23 1.24
CA SER A 121 12.73 0.32 0.86
C SER A 121 13.83 1.07 0.11
N GLU A 122 15.09 0.74 0.41
CA GLU A 122 16.25 1.37 -0.23
C GLU A 122 16.45 0.95 -1.69
N GLU A 123 15.79 -0.14 -2.13
CA GLU A 123 15.78 -0.55 -3.53
C GLU A 123 14.92 0.36 -4.42
N ILE A 124 14.04 1.19 -3.83
CA ILE A 124 13.18 2.11 -4.58
C ILE A 124 14.02 3.29 -5.06
N PRO A 125 14.17 3.46 -6.39
CA PRO A 125 14.97 4.55 -6.92
C PRO A 125 14.31 5.91 -6.67
N ILE A 126 15.11 6.88 -6.24
CA ILE A 126 14.72 8.27 -5.97
C ILE A 126 15.64 9.25 -6.71
N PRO A 127 15.71 9.18 -8.04
CA PRO A 127 16.57 10.08 -8.79
C PRO A 127 16.09 11.53 -8.66
N PHE A 128 17.03 12.47 -8.50
CA PHE A 128 16.74 13.89 -8.45
C PHE A 128 17.54 14.66 -9.50
N GLY A 129 16.83 15.45 -10.30
CA GLY A 129 17.39 16.16 -11.46
C GLY A 129 17.46 15.31 -12.73
N LYS A 130 17.36 16.00 -13.87
CA LYS A 130 17.18 15.36 -15.20
C LYS A 130 18.20 14.26 -15.52
N ASN A 131 19.47 14.47 -15.16
CA ASN A 131 20.53 13.51 -15.49
C ASN A 131 20.39 12.19 -14.71
N GLN A 132 19.93 12.25 -13.45
CA GLN A 132 19.68 11.06 -12.66
C GLN A 132 18.39 10.37 -13.11
N VAL A 133 17.33 11.14 -13.43
CA VAL A 133 16.08 10.62 -13.97
C VAL A 133 16.31 9.88 -15.29
N ASP A 134 17.10 10.47 -16.21
CA ASP A 134 17.36 9.85 -17.51
C ASP A 134 18.16 8.55 -17.44
N ARG A 135 18.92 8.35 -16.36
CA ARG A 135 19.80 7.19 -16.12
C ARG A 135 19.31 6.29 -15.00
N ALA A 136 18.14 6.58 -14.44
CA ALA A 136 17.62 5.78 -13.35
C ALA A 136 17.38 4.34 -13.81
N GLU A 137 17.97 3.41 -13.10
CA GLU A 137 17.71 1.99 -13.23
C GLU A 137 16.68 1.58 -12.18
N ILE A 138 15.78 0.70 -12.56
CA ILE A 138 14.76 0.16 -11.65
C ILE A 138 15.02 -1.31 -11.36
N PRO A 139 14.69 -1.83 -10.17
CA PRO A 139 14.63 -3.26 -9.95
C PRO A 139 13.45 -3.86 -10.72
N GLU A 140 13.56 -5.10 -11.13
CA GLU A 140 12.43 -5.86 -11.69
C GLU A 140 11.40 -6.17 -10.61
N ARG A 141 11.89 -6.38 -9.38
CA ARG A 141 11.08 -6.67 -8.18
C ARG A 141 11.79 -6.16 -6.93
N LEU A 142 11.02 -5.62 -5.99
CA LEU A 142 11.53 -5.30 -4.66
C LEU A 142 11.72 -6.58 -3.84
N MET A 143 12.85 -6.71 -3.18
CA MET A 143 13.24 -7.87 -2.38
C MET A 143 13.56 -7.50 -0.93
N LEU A 144 13.90 -6.23 -0.68
CA LEU A 144 14.27 -5.75 0.64
C LEU A 144 13.13 -4.94 1.27
N PRO A 145 12.72 -5.27 2.51
CA PRO A 145 11.74 -4.48 3.22
C PRO A 145 12.28 -3.08 3.55
N GLY A 146 11.38 -2.16 3.78
CA GLY A 146 11.68 -0.83 4.27
C GLY A 146 11.87 -0.79 5.79
N PRO A 147 12.09 0.41 6.35
CA PRO A 147 12.40 0.60 7.77
C PRO A 147 11.19 0.53 8.71
N ILE A 148 9.97 0.36 8.20
CA ILE A 148 8.77 0.29 9.04
C ILE A 148 8.62 -1.14 9.58
N THR A 149 9.34 -1.43 10.66
CA THR A 149 9.28 -2.73 11.35
C THR A 149 8.10 -2.81 12.32
N PRO A 150 7.74 -4.02 12.81
CA PRO A 150 6.73 -4.16 13.86
C PRO A 150 7.03 -3.33 15.10
N GLU A 151 8.29 -3.20 15.49
CA GLU A 151 8.72 -2.41 16.65
C GLU A 151 8.51 -0.91 16.40
N VAL A 152 8.77 -0.42 15.19
CA VAL A 152 8.50 0.98 14.80
C VAL A 152 7.00 1.27 14.86
N LEU A 153 6.17 0.33 14.40
CA LEU A 153 4.72 0.46 14.47
C LEU A 153 4.20 0.42 15.91
N ASP A 154 4.72 -0.47 16.75
CA ASP A 154 4.34 -0.51 18.17
C ASP A 154 4.71 0.80 18.88
N HIS A 155 5.88 1.37 18.60
CA HIS A 155 6.25 2.70 19.11
C HIS A 155 5.29 3.80 18.63
N PHE A 156 4.90 3.78 17.37
CA PHE A 156 3.94 4.74 16.82
C PHE A 156 2.57 4.62 17.49
N LEU A 157 2.07 3.41 17.67
CA LEU A 157 0.73 3.13 18.20
C LEU A 157 0.62 3.37 19.71
N ASP A 158 1.67 3.03 20.48
CA ASP A 158 1.66 3.10 21.94
C ASP A 158 2.21 4.42 22.49
N GLY A 159 2.68 5.30 21.59
CA GLY A 159 3.36 6.54 21.96
C GLY A 159 4.77 6.30 22.49
N TRP A 160 5.60 7.26 22.24
CA TRP A 160 7.01 7.09 22.52
C TRP A 160 7.40 7.49 23.96
N SER A 161 8.05 6.57 24.66
CA SER A 161 8.64 6.82 25.99
C SER A 161 10.18 6.76 25.98
N GLY A 162 10.86 7.03 24.88
CA GLY A 162 12.33 6.93 24.81
C GLY A 162 12.91 7.38 23.46
N ARG A 163 14.19 7.37 23.29
CA ARG A 163 14.96 7.95 22.19
C ARG A 163 14.67 7.31 20.82
N SER A 164 13.80 7.91 19.99
CA SER A 164 13.60 7.52 18.57
C SER A 164 14.47 8.37 17.64
N PRO A 165 14.97 7.81 16.53
CA PRO A 165 15.55 8.58 15.45
C PRO A 165 14.53 9.32 14.58
N LEU A 166 13.21 9.18 14.82
CA LEU A 166 12.16 9.89 14.09
C LEU A 166 11.89 11.27 14.72
N PRO A 167 11.64 12.32 13.91
CA PRO A 167 11.45 13.69 14.41
C PRO A 167 10.23 13.84 15.32
N LEU A 168 10.36 14.70 16.33
CA LEU A 168 9.45 15.01 17.44
C LEU A 168 8.17 15.79 17.03
N TYR A 169 7.38 15.37 16.07
CA TYR A 169 6.15 16.09 15.67
C TYR A 169 4.84 15.37 15.99
N PHE A 170 4.83 14.48 17.00
CA PHE A 170 3.63 13.70 17.36
C PHE A 170 2.90 14.33 18.54
N GLN A 171 2.03 15.31 18.33
CA GLN A 171 1.41 16.02 19.45
C GLN A 171 -0.12 16.13 19.45
N ALA A 172 -0.89 15.33 18.75
CA ALA A 172 -2.34 15.56 18.77
C ALA A 172 -3.18 14.41 19.32
N VAL A 173 -2.75 13.15 19.17
CA VAL A 173 -3.54 11.98 19.58
C VAL A 173 -2.79 11.19 20.64
N THR A 174 -3.46 10.77 21.73
CA THR A 174 -2.84 9.93 22.76
C THR A 174 -2.50 8.54 22.19
N PRO A 175 -1.49 7.84 22.72
CA PRO A 175 -1.07 6.53 22.21
C PRO A 175 -2.20 5.49 22.18
N ALA A 176 -3.04 5.45 23.22
CA ALA A 176 -4.17 4.56 23.30
C ALA A 176 -5.20 4.82 22.19
N ASP A 177 -5.38 6.08 21.80
CA ASP A 177 -6.31 6.46 20.74
C ASP A 177 -5.78 6.07 19.37
N ARG A 178 -4.46 6.10 19.12
CA ARG A 178 -3.88 5.69 17.83
C ARG A 178 -4.14 4.23 17.52
N ARG A 179 -3.93 3.34 18.47
CA ARG A 179 -4.18 1.91 18.28
C ARG A 179 -5.66 1.64 18.03
N ARG A 180 -6.54 2.24 18.83
CA ARG A 180 -7.98 2.16 18.63
C ARG A 180 -8.40 2.75 17.29
N LEU A 181 -7.86 3.92 16.94
CA LEU A 181 -8.17 4.56 15.65
C LEU A 181 -7.74 3.70 14.46
N ALA A 182 -6.57 3.09 14.49
CA ALA A 182 -6.12 2.19 13.42
C ALA A 182 -7.03 0.96 13.28
N GLN A 183 -7.50 0.39 14.38
CA GLN A 183 -8.46 -0.72 14.38
C GLN A 183 -9.83 -0.30 13.83
N ALA A 184 -10.35 0.84 14.27
CA ALA A 184 -11.63 1.37 13.78
C ALA A 184 -11.59 1.72 12.28
N ILE A 185 -10.48 2.31 11.81
CA ILE A 185 -10.26 2.55 10.37
C ILE A 185 -10.20 1.23 9.61
N ALA A 186 -9.53 0.20 10.15
CA ALA A 186 -9.45 -1.11 9.52
C ALA A 186 -10.86 -1.73 9.35
N ALA A 187 -11.69 -1.70 10.40
CA ALA A 187 -13.08 -2.15 10.32
C ALA A 187 -13.88 -1.36 9.28
N ALA A 188 -13.75 -0.02 9.26
CA ALA A 188 -14.43 0.82 8.28
C ALA A 188 -13.98 0.51 6.84
N THR A 189 -12.68 0.21 6.59
CA THR A 189 -12.18 -0.10 5.23
C THR A 189 -12.71 -1.42 4.67
N ALA A 190 -13.21 -2.32 5.50
CA ALA A 190 -13.90 -3.53 5.04
C ALA A 190 -15.24 -3.20 4.36
N ILE A 191 -15.89 -2.11 4.75
CA ILE A 191 -17.24 -1.72 4.33
C ILE A 191 -17.21 -0.56 3.35
N LYS A 192 -16.40 0.46 3.61
CA LYS A 192 -16.32 1.71 2.83
C LYS A 192 -14.89 2.08 2.47
N GLN A 193 -14.75 2.99 1.52
CA GLN A 193 -13.49 3.68 1.28
C GLN A 193 -13.29 4.75 2.36
N VAL A 194 -12.08 4.85 2.86
CA VAL A 194 -11.72 5.78 3.95
C VAL A 194 -10.66 6.75 3.47
N VAL A 195 -10.85 8.03 3.78
CA VAL A 195 -9.85 9.07 3.61
C VAL A 195 -9.44 9.58 4.98
N LEU A 196 -8.18 9.34 5.35
CA LEU A 196 -7.62 9.79 6.62
C LEU A 196 -6.78 11.05 6.41
N ALA A 197 -7.15 12.13 7.09
CA ALA A 197 -6.34 13.35 7.17
C ALA A 197 -5.39 13.25 8.37
N CYS A 198 -4.09 13.24 8.11
CA CYS A 198 -3.05 13.19 9.15
C CYS A 198 -1.82 14.00 8.72
N PRO A 199 -0.86 14.29 9.64
CA PRO A 199 0.44 14.85 9.26
C PRO A 199 1.15 13.94 8.25
N LEU A 200 1.68 14.50 7.16
CA LEU A 200 2.32 13.71 6.09
C LEU A 200 3.46 12.82 6.58
N ALA A 201 4.19 13.27 7.61
CA ALA A 201 5.26 12.47 8.22
C ALA A 201 4.76 11.16 8.86
N GLU A 202 3.48 11.08 9.21
CA GLU A 202 2.84 9.91 9.82
C GLU A 202 2.13 9.01 8.79
N SER A 203 1.96 9.46 7.56
CA SER A 203 1.09 8.82 6.55
C SER A 203 1.41 7.34 6.32
N ALA A 204 2.68 7.00 6.16
CA ALA A 204 3.12 5.63 5.95
C ALA A 204 2.93 4.75 7.20
N LEU A 205 3.10 5.32 8.40
CA LEU A 205 2.86 4.62 9.67
C LEU A 205 1.38 4.33 9.86
N TRP A 206 0.49 5.27 9.55
CA TRP A 206 -0.95 5.05 9.58
C TRP A 206 -1.38 3.93 8.63
N VAL A 207 -0.89 3.97 7.38
CA VAL A 207 -1.19 2.91 6.39
C VAL A 207 -0.71 1.55 6.89
N ALA A 208 0.51 1.45 7.40
CA ALA A 208 1.06 0.20 7.92
C ALA A 208 0.31 -0.30 9.18
N ALA A 209 -0.10 0.61 10.07
CA ALA A 209 -0.87 0.29 11.27
C ALA A 209 -2.27 -0.24 10.93
N VAL A 210 -2.96 0.40 9.99
CA VAL A 210 -4.27 -0.06 9.51
C VAL A 210 -4.13 -1.39 8.78
N ALA A 211 -3.16 -1.56 7.88
CA ALA A 211 -2.91 -2.83 7.19
C ALA A 211 -2.67 -3.98 8.17
N ARG A 212 -1.89 -3.75 9.23
CA ARG A 212 -1.69 -4.73 10.32
C ARG A 212 -3.00 -5.08 11.02
N SER A 213 -3.88 -4.11 11.22
CA SER A 213 -5.19 -4.31 11.87
C SER A 213 -6.19 -5.05 10.97
N THR A 214 -6.05 -4.99 9.64
CA THR A 214 -6.82 -5.81 8.68
C THR A 214 -6.28 -7.24 8.53
N ALA A 215 -5.38 -7.68 9.39
CA ALA A 215 -4.65 -8.94 9.24
C ALA A 215 -3.98 -9.09 7.84
N TYR A 216 -3.55 -7.98 7.27
CA TYR A 216 -2.92 -7.89 5.95
C TYR A 216 -3.79 -8.51 4.83
N SER A 217 -5.08 -8.19 4.83
CA SER A 217 -5.98 -8.60 3.75
C SER A 217 -5.35 -8.24 2.38
N ARG A 218 -5.34 -9.19 1.44
CA ARG A 218 -4.81 -8.99 0.09
C ARG A 218 -5.54 -7.89 -0.67
N ASP A 219 -6.81 -7.67 -0.35
CA ASP A 219 -7.67 -6.66 -0.97
C ASP A 219 -7.51 -5.27 -0.35
N PHE A 220 -6.66 -5.12 0.68
CA PHE A 220 -6.40 -3.84 1.30
C PHE A 220 -5.53 -2.97 0.39
N SER A 221 -6.16 -2.06 -0.32
CA SER A 221 -5.49 -1.07 -1.17
C SER A 221 -5.33 0.27 -0.44
N PHE A 222 -4.23 0.96 -0.73
CA PHE A 222 -3.92 2.22 -0.04
C PHE A 222 -3.18 3.23 -0.90
N SER A 223 -3.18 4.50 -0.45
CA SER A 223 -2.26 5.55 -0.89
C SER A 223 -1.83 6.41 0.29
N THR A 224 -0.52 6.63 0.45
CA THR A 224 0.06 7.40 1.57
C THR A 224 0.03 8.91 1.36
N PHE A 225 -0.34 9.40 0.18
CA PHE A 225 -0.45 10.84 -0.09
C PHE A 225 -1.35 11.09 -1.28
N GLU A 226 -2.43 11.85 -1.07
CA GLU A 226 -3.29 12.36 -2.14
C GLU A 226 -3.60 13.85 -1.92
N THR A 227 -3.89 14.53 -3.02
CA THR A 227 -4.31 15.93 -3.01
C THR A 227 -5.81 16.05 -3.27
N ALA A 228 -6.39 17.20 -2.95
CA ALA A 228 -7.79 17.47 -3.21
C ALA A 228 -8.20 17.28 -4.70
N ASP A 229 -7.26 17.46 -5.63
CA ASP A 229 -7.55 17.31 -7.06
C ASP A 229 -7.53 15.83 -7.51
N ARG A 230 -6.89 14.96 -6.74
CA ARG A 230 -6.74 13.55 -7.10
C ARG A 230 -7.62 12.61 -6.29
N ILE A 231 -8.14 13.06 -5.15
CA ILE A 231 -8.85 12.18 -4.22
C ILE A 231 -10.02 11.44 -4.88
N GLU A 232 -10.86 12.14 -5.66
CA GLU A 232 -11.97 11.50 -6.36
C GLU A 232 -11.51 10.43 -7.35
N TYR A 233 -10.39 10.66 -8.03
CA TYR A 233 -9.85 9.74 -8.99
C TYR A 233 -9.34 8.45 -8.32
N ILE A 234 -8.64 8.58 -7.22
CA ILE A 234 -8.11 7.43 -6.46
C ILE A 234 -9.23 6.62 -5.80
N LEU A 235 -10.28 7.28 -5.30
CA LEU A 235 -11.45 6.59 -4.80
C LEU A 235 -12.15 5.79 -5.90
N ARG A 236 -12.35 6.38 -7.09
CA ARG A 236 -12.91 5.64 -8.25
C ARG A 236 -12.03 4.47 -8.70
N ALA A 237 -10.73 4.54 -8.49
CA ALA A 237 -9.81 3.43 -8.75
C ALA A 237 -9.88 2.29 -7.70
N GLY A 238 -10.75 2.42 -6.69
CA GLY A 238 -10.97 1.36 -5.68
C GLY A 238 -10.00 1.41 -4.49
N CYS A 239 -9.31 2.53 -4.25
CA CYS A 239 -8.44 2.68 -3.08
C CYS A 239 -9.26 2.61 -1.79
N LYS A 240 -8.92 1.68 -0.88
CA LYS A 240 -9.61 1.48 0.39
C LYS A 240 -9.23 2.52 1.44
N LEU A 241 -7.94 2.83 1.55
CA LEU A 241 -7.42 3.85 2.45
C LEU A 241 -6.58 4.87 1.69
N SER A 242 -7.01 6.13 1.68
CA SER A 242 -6.24 7.24 1.11
C SER A 242 -5.84 8.20 2.21
N ILE A 243 -4.59 8.65 2.19
CA ILE A 243 -4.09 9.65 3.14
C ILE A 243 -4.01 11.01 2.46
N VAL A 244 -4.44 12.04 3.18
CA VAL A 244 -4.30 13.46 2.80
C VAL A 244 -3.64 14.23 3.92
N ASP A 245 -2.97 15.33 3.58
CA ASP A 245 -2.42 16.22 4.61
C ASP A 245 -3.55 16.87 5.43
N VAL A 246 -3.44 16.78 6.75
CA VAL A 246 -4.38 17.41 7.67
C VAL A 246 -4.51 18.92 7.45
N ALA A 247 -3.46 19.58 6.98
CA ALA A 247 -3.48 21.00 6.62
C ALA A 247 -4.46 21.32 5.49
N HIS A 248 -4.75 20.34 4.62
CA HIS A 248 -5.65 20.47 3.48
C HIS A 248 -7.01 19.78 3.67
N ALA A 249 -7.28 19.27 4.88
CA ALA A 249 -8.48 18.51 5.23
C ALA A 249 -9.78 19.20 4.79
N HIS A 250 -9.88 20.51 5.00
CA HIS A 250 -11.09 21.30 4.68
C HIS A 250 -11.41 21.41 3.17
N HIS A 251 -10.40 21.25 2.30
CA HIS A 251 -10.61 21.19 0.85
C HIS A 251 -11.01 19.81 0.35
N VAL A 252 -10.64 18.77 1.10
CA VAL A 252 -10.85 17.37 0.72
C VAL A 252 -12.19 16.83 1.22
N ALA A 253 -12.57 17.15 2.45
CA ALA A 253 -13.78 16.61 3.10
C ALA A 253 -15.07 16.72 2.24
N PRO A 254 -15.39 17.87 1.58
CA PRO A 254 -16.60 17.96 0.75
C PRO A 254 -16.58 17.02 -0.46
N LYS A 255 -15.39 16.76 -1.04
CA LYS A 255 -15.24 15.87 -2.18
C LYS A 255 -15.41 14.40 -1.77
N VAL A 256 -14.89 14.04 -0.60
CA VAL A 256 -15.03 12.69 -0.03
C VAL A 256 -16.49 12.39 0.28
N ALA A 257 -17.20 13.33 0.90
CA ALA A 257 -18.63 13.20 1.18
C ALA A 257 -19.45 12.98 -0.10
N ALA A 258 -19.11 13.67 -1.20
CA ALA A 258 -19.77 13.51 -2.49
C ALA A 258 -19.54 12.12 -3.12
N MET A 259 -18.53 11.37 -2.68
CA MET A 259 -18.19 10.02 -3.15
C MET A 259 -18.72 8.90 -2.24
N ASP A 260 -19.52 9.22 -1.23
CA ASP A 260 -19.97 8.28 -0.19
C ASP A 260 -18.83 7.55 0.52
N ALA A 261 -17.66 8.18 0.61
CA ALA A 261 -16.52 7.69 1.35
C ALA A 261 -16.46 8.33 2.75
N LEU A 262 -15.84 7.64 3.69
CA LEU A 262 -15.68 8.12 5.06
C LEU A 262 -14.47 9.05 5.16
N PHE A 263 -14.65 10.23 5.75
CA PHE A 263 -13.58 11.17 6.01
C PHE A 263 -13.26 11.24 7.50
N ILE A 264 -12.02 10.95 7.86
CA ILE A 264 -11.56 10.91 9.25
C ILE A 264 -10.38 11.86 9.42
N ARG A 265 -10.32 12.57 10.55
CA ARG A 265 -9.15 13.32 10.98
C ARG A 265 -8.44 12.56 12.10
N SER A 266 -7.12 12.42 12.01
CA SER A 266 -6.35 11.74 13.06
C SER A 266 -6.25 12.55 14.35
N ASP A 267 -6.40 13.87 14.27
CA ASP A 267 -6.34 14.81 15.40
C ASP A 267 -7.72 15.10 16.04
N ASP A 268 -8.82 14.72 15.37
CA ASP A 268 -10.19 14.92 15.84
C ASP A 268 -11.11 13.86 15.19
N PRO A 269 -10.99 12.58 15.57
CA PRO A 269 -11.78 11.51 14.98
C PRO A 269 -13.23 11.51 15.50
N ASP A 270 -14.19 11.35 14.60
CA ASP A 270 -15.59 11.10 14.97
C ASP A 270 -15.74 9.64 15.45
N TRP A 271 -15.59 9.44 16.75
CA TRP A 271 -15.68 8.11 17.37
C TRP A 271 -17.07 7.48 17.23
N ALA A 272 -18.16 8.30 17.26
CA ALA A 272 -19.50 7.78 17.14
C ALA A 272 -19.76 7.16 15.76
N GLU A 273 -19.27 7.80 14.70
CA GLU A 273 -19.32 7.25 13.34
C GLU A 273 -18.47 5.99 13.22
N LEU A 274 -17.23 6.00 13.72
CA LEU A 274 -16.31 4.86 13.65
C LEU A 274 -16.80 3.63 14.40
N GLU A 275 -17.36 3.78 15.59
CA GLU A 275 -17.93 2.68 16.40
C GLU A 275 -19.12 1.98 15.72
N SER A 276 -19.82 2.68 14.83
CA SER A 276 -20.91 2.08 14.05
C SER A 276 -20.43 0.98 13.11
N TYR A 277 -19.19 1.05 12.62
CA TYR A 277 -18.58 0.03 11.74
C TYR A 277 -18.08 -1.17 12.53
N GLU A 278 -17.53 -0.98 13.73
CA GLU A 278 -17.09 -2.08 14.62
C GLU A 278 -18.27 -2.97 15.05
N SER A 279 -19.44 -2.36 15.26
CA SER A 279 -20.65 -3.08 15.68
C SER A 279 -21.20 -4.00 14.60
N ASN A 280 -21.06 -3.63 13.33
CA ASN A 280 -21.56 -4.40 12.19
C ASN A 280 -20.73 -5.67 11.94
N GLU A 281 -19.40 -5.66 12.11
CA GLU A 281 -18.58 -6.87 11.99
C GLU A 281 -18.98 -7.94 13.00
N ASN A 282 -19.27 -7.54 14.25
CA ASN A 282 -19.72 -8.49 15.28
C ASN A 282 -21.11 -9.07 15.00
N SER A 283 -21.98 -8.36 14.30
CA SER A 283 -23.33 -8.80 13.95
C SER A 283 -23.32 -9.88 12.84
N ASP A 284 -22.44 -9.75 11.86
CA ASP A 284 -22.32 -10.72 10.76
C ASP A 284 -21.63 -12.02 11.20
N LEU A 285 -20.69 -11.96 12.13
CA LEU A 285 -20.05 -13.15 12.72
C LEU A 285 -21.01 -13.94 13.61
N LEU A 286 -21.97 -13.27 14.27
CA LEU A 286 -23.00 -13.92 15.11
C LEU A 286 -24.15 -14.48 14.27
N SER A 287 -24.34 -14.05 13.04
CA SER A 287 -25.37 -14.54 12.12
C SER A 287 -24.93 -15.74 11.28
N MET A 288 -23.68 -16.15 11.32
CA MET A 288 -23.25 -17.45 10.82
C MET A 288 -23.77 -18.54 11.77
N GLU A 289 -24.98 -19.01 11.51
CA GLU A 289 -25.51 -20.24 12.14
C GLU A 289 -24.50 -21.37 11.94
N ILE A 290 -23.92 -21.83 13.03
CA ILE A 290 -23.18 -23.10 13.06
C ILE A 290 -24.17 -24.16 12.58
N PRO A 291 -23.93 -24.83 11.41
CA PRO A 291 -24.81 -25.90 11.00
C PRO A 291 -24.86 -26.91 12.16
N SER A 292 -26.03 -27.11 12.76
CA SER A 292 -26.27 -28.12 13.77
C SER A 292 -25.85 -29.46 13.18
N LEU A 293 -24.80 -30.06 13.73
CA LEU A 293 -24.48 -31.46 13.50
C LEU A 293 -25.63 -32.27 14.06
N ASP A 294 -26.63 -32.55 13.23
CA ASP A 294 -27.65 -33.56 13.52
C ASP A 294 -26.94 -34.87 13.82
N ALA A 295 -26.99 -35.26 15.11
CA ALA A 295 -26.57 -36.55 15.55
C ALA A 295 -27.54 -37.59 14.95
N GLY A 296 -27.19 -38.14 13.80
CA GLY A 296 -27.85 -39.30 13.23
C GLY A 296 -27.79 -40.49 14.21
N PRO A 297 -28.83 -41.34 14.23
CA PRO A 297 -28.99 -42.39 15.25
C PRO A 297 -27.92 -43.46 15.11
N MET A 298 -27.30 -43.80 16.23
CA MET A 298 -26.40 -44.94 16.40
C MET A 298 -27.19 -46.24 16.17
N GLY A 299 -27.14 -46.80 14.97
CA GLY A 299 -27.59 -48.15 14.67
C GLY A 299 -26.43 -49.12 14.83
N GLY A 300 -26.49 -49.94 15.88
CA GLY A 300 -25.55 -51.00 16.10
C GLY A 300 -25.80 -52.16 15.14
N ALA A 301 -24.74 -52.77 14.63
CA ALA A 301 -24.69 -54.16 14.17
C ALA A 301 -23.29 -54.69 14.42
N ALA A 302 -23.24 -55.68 15.28
CA ALA A 302 -22.07 -56.53 15.50
C ALA A 302 -21.98 -57.58 14.39
N ALA A 303 -20.76 -57.90 13.92
CA ALA A 303 -20.32 -59.20 13.37
C ALA A 303 -18.83 -59.11 13.05
N ASP A 304 -18.15 -59.81 13.64
CA ASP A 304 -17.30 -61.00 13.75
C ASP A 304 -16.03 -61.02 12.88
N PRO A 305 -14.91 -61.50 13.44
CA PRO A 305 -13.57 -61.46 12.81
C PRO A 305 -13.20 -62.82 12.18
N ALA A 306 -12.65 -62.80 10.95
CA ALA A 306 -11.85 -63.92 10.48
C ALA A 306 -10.88 -63.57 9.35
N ALA A 307 -9.61 -63.76 9.67
CA ALA A 307 -8.60 -64.51 8.89
C ALA A 307 -8.00 -63.98 7.57
N GLY A 308 -6.70 -63.95 7.53
CA GLY A 308 -5.81 -64.16 6.38
C GLY A 308 -5.02 -62.94 5.97
N GLY A 309 -3.76 -62.78 6.23
CA GLY A 309 -2.61 -63.67 5.98
C GLY A 309 -2.02 -63.34 4.60
N GLY A 310 -0.84 -62.73 4.56
CA GLY A 310 -0.09 -62.65 3.32
C GLY A 310 0.97 -61.56 3.26
N LEU A 311 2.11 -61.82 3.83
CA LEU A 311 3.50 -61.72 3.31
C LEU A 311 3.84 -60.55 2.34
N LEU A 312 4.82 -59.78 2.83
CA LEU A 312 5.85 -59.07 2.07
C LEU A 312 6.76 -60.04 1.27
N PRO A 313 7.44 -59.67 0.21
CA PRO A 313 8.77 -59.10 0.30
C PRO A 313 9.00 -57.95 -0.71
N GLY A 314 9.94 -57.03 -0.60
CA GLY A 314 11.34 -57.12 -0.33
C GLY A 314 12.09 -56.32 -1.35
N ALA A 315 12.87 -55.33 -0.91
CA ALA A 315 14.18 -54.89 -1.40
C ALA A 315 14.41 -54.51 -2.87
N ALA A 316 14.93 -53.33 -3.16
CA ALA A 316 16.36 -53.17 -3.52
C ALA A 316 16.73 -51.69 -3.75
N LEU A 317 17.77 -51.29 -3.08
CA LEU A 317 18.65 -50.14 -3.37
C LEU A 317 19.33 -50.31 -4.74
N SER A 318 19.47 -49.20 -5.49
CA SER A 318 20.58 -49.07 -6.43
C SER A 318 20.96 -47.59 -6.60
N THR A 319 22.17 -47.32 -6.20
CA THR A 319 23.04 -46.18 -6.48
C THR A 319 23.32 -46.01 -7.98
N GLY A 320 23.39 -44.78 -8.43
CA GLY A 320 23.89 -44.37 -9.73
C GLY A 320 23.88 -42.82 -9.78
#